data_ba6f5673f5810b30c04521af028957b4
#
_entry.id   ba6f5673f5810b30c04521af028957b4
#
_cell.length_a   1.000
_cell.length_b   1.000
_cell.length_c   1.000
_cell.angle_alpha   90.00
_cell.angle_beta   90.00
_cell.angle_gamma   90.00
#
_symmetry.space_group_name_H-M   'P 1'
#
loop_
_entity.id
_entity.type
_entity.pdbx_description
1 polymer ?
#
loop_
_entity_poly.entity_id
_entity_poly.type
_entity_poly.pdbx_seq_one_letter_code
_entity_poly.pdbx_strand_id
1 'polypeptide(L)'
;MTTKGTMGTMSQPKDYKMIVEKDVWIPLRDGTRVCADIFRPESGTEKFPVIMSLGPYMKDKLWVPPPDLEEKPNPYMNWETVNPEWWCPRGYAMLRVDTRGSGKSPGKSEPSSYQESLDAYDCIEWVAKQPWCSGSVGTCGISYLAAFQWKVAGLQPPSLKCIIPWEGRADQYRDQAYHGGIFAMGFIANWANRGTAWNLLDKPHTYNPDAFDNNLLWNFMRNSLDSESR
;
A
#
# COMPACT_ATOMS: atom_id res chain seq x y z
N MET A 1 33.16 2.12 -28.50
CA MET A 1 33.25 3.02 -27.32
C MET A 1 32.13 2.64 -26.37
N THR A 2 32.46 1.90 -25.32
CA THR A 2 31.52 1.48 -24.28
C THR A 2 31.43 2.59 -23.25
N THR A 3 30.32 3.30 -23.25
CA THR A 3 29.99 4.25 -22.18
C THR A 3 29.75 3.47 -20.89
N LYS A 4 30.70 3.54 -19.97
CA LYS A 4 30.49 3.12 -18.57
C LYS A 4 29.43 4.06 -17.98
N GLY A 5 28.20 3.57 -17.86
CA GLY A 5 27.19 4.22 -17.03
C GLY A 5 27.72 4.30 -15.60
N THR A 6 27.91 5.50 -15.10
CA THR A 6 28.17 5.74 -13.68
C THR A 6 26.94 5.26 -12.92
N MET A 7 27.06 4.12 -12.23
CA MET A 7 26.12 3.78 -11.15
C MET A 7 26.10 4.97 -10.19
N GLY A 8 24.94 5.60 -10.05
CA GLY A 8 24.77 6.64 -9.06
C GLY A 8 25.15 6.08 -7.69
N THR A 9 26.05 6.76 -7.01
CA THR A 9 26.42 6.40 -5.64
C THR A 9 25.15 6.43 -4.80
N MET A 10 24.78 5.30 -4.21
CA MET A 10 23.71 5.26 -3.22
C MET A 10 24.03 6.31 -2.16
N SER A 11 23.08 7.20 -1.85
CA SER A 11 23.26 8.18 -0.80
C SER A 11 23.58 7.46 0.51
N GLN A 12 24.70 7.84 1.14
CA GLN A 12 25.03 7.32 2.46
C GLN A 12 23.93 7.70 3.45
N PRO A 13 23.56 6.81 4.39
CA PRO A 13 22.62 7.17 5.44
C PRO A 13 23.11 8.44 6.15
N LYS A 14 22.22 9.40 6.32
CA LYS A 14 22.41 10.50 7.25
C LYS A 14 21.73 10.10 8.56
N ASP A 15 22.24 10.57 9.70
CA ASP A 15 21.66 10.27 11.01
C ASP A 15 20.37 11.10 11.26
N TYR A 16 19.41 11.00 10.34
CA TYR A 16 18.10 11.58 10.58
C TYR A 16 17.36 10.74 11.63
N LYS A 17 16.84 11.42 12.64
CA LYS A 17 15.78 10.82 13.45
C LYS A 17 14.52 10.69 12.63
N MET A 18 13.73 9.66 12.89
CA MET A 18 12.46 9.43 12.22
C MET A 18 11.32 10.04 13.02
N ILE A 19 10.51 10.87 12.37
CA ILE A 19 9.20 11.30 12.85
C ILE A 19 8.15 10.35 12.33
N VAL A 20 7.25 9.91 13.20
CA VAL A 20 6.12 9.03 12.87
C VAL A 20 4.83 9.77 13.15
N GLU A 21 4.02 9.96 12.12
CA GLU A 21 2.69 10.56 12.22
C GLU A 21 1.65 9.49 11.88
N LYS A 22 0.90 9.06 12.91
CA LYS A 22 -0.10 8.00 12.79
C LYS A 22 -1.48 8.59 12.48
N ASP A 23 -2.27 7.81 11.73
CA ASP A 23 -3.68 8.09 11.49
C ASP A 23 -3.96 9.46 10.86
N VAL A 24 -3.12 9.82 9.89
CA VAL A 24 -3.29 11.03 9.10
C VAL A 24 -4.41 10.83 8.09
N TRP A 25 -5.37 11.75 8.08
CA TRP A 25 -6.52 11.67 7.18
C TRP A 25 -6.29 12.45 5.89
N ILE A 26 -6.37 11.75 4.78
CA ILE A 26 -6.19 12.31 3.44
C ILE A 26 -7.57 12.49 2.81
N PRO A 27 -8.00 13.73 2.50
CA PRO A 27 -9.25 13.98 1.80
C PRO A 27 -9.12 13.57 0.33
N LEU A 28 -10.15 12.91 -0.19
CA LEU A 28 -10.28 12.50 -1.59
C LEU A 28 -11.25 13.45 -2.32
N ARG A 29 -11.17 13.47 -3.65
CA ARG A 29 -11.96 14.36 -4.52
C ARG A 29 -13.47 14.22 -4.37
N ASP A 30 -13.95 13.07 -3.94
CA ASP A 30 -15.37 12.77 -3.77
C ASP A 30 -15.89 13.08 -2.36
N GLY A 31 -15.07 13.69 -1.49
CA GLY A 31 -15.41 14.01 -0.11
C GLY A 31 -15.18 12.88 0.89
N THR A 32 -14.84 11.67 0.44
CA THR A 32 -14.37 10.60 1.32
C THR A 32 -12.96 10.93 1.82
N ARG A 33 -12.48 10.21 2.80
CA ARG A 33 -11.11 10.32 3.30
C ARG A 33 -10.52 8.94 3.53
N VAL A 34 -9.21 8.81 3.36
CA VAL A 34 -8.48 7.60 3.70
C VAL A 34 -7.49 7.86 4.83
N CYS A 35 -7.18 6.82 5.58
CA CYS A 35 -6.27 6.88 6.72
C CYS A 35 -4.87 6.42 6.29
N ALA A 36 -3.86 7.16 6.70
CA ALA A 36 -2.47 6.88 6.36
C ALA A 36 -1.54 7.06 7.56
N ASP A 37 -0.36 6.45 7.47
CA ASP A 37 0.76 6.75 8.35
C ASP A 37 1.88 7.39 7.54
N ILE A 38 2.53 8.39 8.15
CA ILE A 38 3.69 9.06 7.59
C ILE A 38 4.90 8.74 8.44
N PHE A 39 5.98 8.33 7.77
CA PHE A 39 7.30 8.16 8.35
C PHE A 39 8.22 9.11 7.59
N ARG A 40 8.88 10.03 8.29
CA ARG A 40 9.73 11.00 7.61
C ARG A 40 10.98 11.36 8.41
N PRO A 41 12.08 11.75 7.73
CA PRO A 41 13.23 12.27 8.41
C PRO A 41 12.88 13.55 9.18
N GLU A 42 13.44 13.70 10.39
CA GLU A 42 13.37 14.94 11.14
C GLU A 42 14.33 15.97 10.51
N SER A 43 13.78 17.08 10.05
CA SER A 43 14.56 18.18 9.48
C SER A 43 13.81 19.50 9.67
N GLY A 44 14.52 20.60 9.87
CA GLY A 44 13.92 21.93 10.00
C GLY A 44 13.43 22.50 8.66
N THR A 45 14.22 22.37 7.60
CA THR A 45 13.96 23.01 6.30
C THR A 45 14.13 22.10 5.08
N GLU A 46 14.81 20.98 5.24
CA GLU A 46 15.05 20.03 4.15
C GLU A 46 13.75 19.32 3.77
N LYS A 47 13.52 19.17 2.46
CA LYS A 47 12.36 18.49 1.90
C LYS A 47 12.77 17.16 1.30
N PHE A 48 11.93 16.15 1.46
CA PHE A 48 12.25 14.79 1.09
C PHE A 48 11.31 14.26 0.00
N PRO A 49 11.81 13.44 -0.93
CA PRO A 49 10.93 12.66 -1.81
C PRO A 49 10.17 11.63 -0.98
N VAL A 50 8.97 11.29 -1.44
CA VAL A 50 8.09 10.34 -0.78
C VAL A 50 8.04 9.02 -1.53
N ILE A 51 8.07 7.91 -0.78
CA ILE A 51 7.72 6.58 -1.28
C ILE A 51 6.35 6.23 -0.73
N MET A 52 5.36 6.04 -1.61
CA MET A 52 4.01 5.69 -1.23
C MET A 52 3.73 4.20 -1.46
N SER A 53 3.09 3.58 -0.46
CA SER A 53 2.46 2.27 -0.57
C SER A 53 0.98 2.41 -0.25
N LEU A 54 0.12 1.76 -1.04
CA LEU A 54 -1.32 1.77 -0.86
C LEU A 54 -1.87 0.36 -1.04
N GLY A 55 -2.65 -0.11 -0.09
CA GLY A 55 -3.20 -1.47 -0.15
C GLY A 55 -4.23 -1.78 0.92
N PRO A 56 -4.89 -2.94 0.80
CA PRO A 56 -5.96 -3.36 1.71
C PRO A 56 -5.46 -4.11 2.94
N TYR A 57 -4.15 -4.22 3.15
CA TYR A 57 -3.57 -5.12 4.16
C TYR A 57 -3.46 -4.51 5.56
N MET A 58 -4.03 -3.36 5.80
CA MET A 58 -4.02 -2.60 7.06
C MET A 58 -2.62 -2.08 7.44
N LYS A 59 -2.47 -0.76 7.39
CA LYS A 59 -1.23 -0.05 7.74
C LYS A 59 -0.70 -0.29 9.16
N ASP A 60 -1.60 -0.65 10.08
CA ASP A 60 -1.28 -0.90 11.49
C ASP A 60 -0.91 -2.36 11.78
N LYS A 61 -1.01 -3.24 10.79
CA LYS A 61 -0.71 -4.66 10.97
C LYS A 61 0.80 -4.91 10.93
N LEU A 62 1.38 -5.21 12.08
CA LEU A 62 2.79 -5.57 12.16
C LEU A 62 3.05 -6.88 11.40
N TRP A 63 4.02 -6.84 10.50
CA TRP A 63 4.61 -8.04 9.91
C TRP A 63 5.91 -8.38 10.62
N VAL A 64 6.03 -9.64 11.03
CA VAL A 64 7.25 -10.17 11.62
C VAL A 64 7.91 -11.06 10.56
N PRO A 65 9.13 -10.70 10.09
CA PRO A 65 9.82 -11.51 9.10
C PRO A 65 10.19 -12.89 9.66
N PRO A 66 10.25 -13.91 8.80
CA PRO A 66 10.78 -15.22 9.18
C PRO A 66 12.21 -15.11 9.71
N PRO A 67 12.62 -16.00 10.63
CA PRO A 67 13.92 -15.89 11.32
C PRO A 67 15.13 -16.12 10.40
N ASP A 68 14.93 -16.67 9.21
CA ASP A 68 15.94 -16.90 8.18
C ASP A 68 16.17 -15.71 7.25
N LEU A 69 15.39 -14.63 7.39
CA LEU A 69 15.66 -13.37 6.69
C LEU A 69 16.75 -12.56 7.40
N GLU A 70 17.61 -11.92 6.61
CA GLU A 70 18.66 -11.05 7.12
C GLU A 70 18.10 -9.78 7.79
N GLU A 71 16.92 -9.33 7.36
CA GLU A 71 16.26 -8.14 7.89
C GLU A 71 15.71 -8.42 9.30
N LYS A 72 16.19 -7.62 10.27
CA LYS A 72 15.74 -7.74 11.65
C LYS A 72 14.34 -7.18 11.84
N PRO A 73 13.49 -7.82 12.67
CA PRO A 73 12.20 -7.26 13.03
C PRO A 73 12.31 -5.87 13.65
N ASN A 74 11.38 -4.99 13.29
CA ASN A 74 11.20 -3.69 13.92
C ASN A 74 9.71 -3.33 14.03
N PRO A 75 9.31 -2.37 14.87
CA PRO A 75 7.91 -2.07 15.15
C PRO A 75 7.15 -1.40 13.98
N TYR A 76 7.82 -1.09 12.89
CA TYR A 76 7.24 -0.40 11.73
C TYR A 76 7.11 -1.29 10.50
N MET A 77 7.49 -2.56 10.58
CA MET A 77 7.36 -3.49 9.47
C MET A 77 5.90 -3.76 9.15
N ASN A 78 5.57 -3.80 7.87
CA ASN A 78 4.23 -4.06 7.39
C ASN A 78 4.31 -4.87 6.10
N TRP A 79 3.32 -5.69 5.85
CA TRP A 79 3.31 -6.63 4.73
C TRP A 79 3.43 -5.92 3.38
N GLU A 80 4.39 -6.36 2.58
CA GLU A 80 4.62 -5.89 1.19
C GLU A 80 4.95 -4.39 1.05
N THR A 81 5.29 -3.70 2.14
CA THR A 81 5.66 -2.27 2.11
C THR A 81 7.14 -2.06 2.38
N VAL A 82 7.62 -0.87 2.07
CA VAL A 82 9.00 -0.46 2.37
C VAL A 82 9.23 -0.29 3.87
N ASN A 83 10.45 -0.62 4.33
CA ASN A 83 10.85 -0.50 5.73
C ASN A 83 11.26 0.95 6.06
N PRO A 84 10.54 1.65 6.97
CA PRO A 84 10.86 3.03 7.33
C PRO A 84 12.23 3.21 7.97
N GLU A 85 12.67 2.28 8.80
CA GLU A 85 13.98 2.37 9.47
C GLU A 85 15.16 2.30 8.49
N TRP A 86 14.93 1.73 7.31
CA TRP A 86 15.96 1.71 6.26
C TRP A 86 15.92 2.96 5.38
N TRP A 87 14.72 3.44 5.02
CA TRP A 87 14.56 4.52 4.04
C TRP A 87 14.68 5.93 4.64
N CYS A 88 14.15 6.16 5.86
CA CYS A 88 14.22 7.49 6.49
C CYS A 88 15.65 7.98 6.68
N PRO A 89 16.59 7.18 7.19
CA PRO A 89 17.98 7.62 7.31
C PRO A 89 18.65 7.97 5.98
N ARG A 90 18.06 7.51 4.86
CA ARG A 90 18.56 7.80 3.50
C ARG A 90 17.89 9.00 2.84
N GLY A 91 17.10 9.76 3.60
CA GLY A 91 16.47 10.98 3.12
C GLY A 91 15.19 10.75 2.30
N TYR A 92 14.45 9.69 2.58
CA TYR A 92 13.13 9.43 2.01
C TYR A 92 12.06 9.48 3.09
N ALA A 93 10.96 10.13 2.80
CA ALA A 93 9.75 9.99 3.59
C ALA A 93 8.87 8.87 3.00
N MET A 94 8.02 8.29 3.83
CA MET A 94 7.08 7.26 3.38
C MET A 94 5.67 7.60 3.78
N LEU A 95 4.75 7.27 2.88
CA LEU A 95 3.31 7.33 3.07
C LEU A 95 2.74 5.93 2.91
N ARG A 96 2.16 5.38 3.97
CA ARG A 96 1.48 4.09 3.97
C ARG A 96 -0.01 4.30 4.14
N VAL A 97 -0.79 3.91 3.14
CA VAL A 97 -2.22 4.23 3.05
C VAL A 97 -3.07 2.97 3.13
N ASP A 98 -4.06 2.96 4.01
CA ASP A 98 -5.17 2.02 3.94
C ASP A 98 -6.10 2.41 2.80
N THR A 99 -6.39 1.49 1.88
CA THR A 99 -7.35 1.75 0.80
C THR A 99 -8.75 2.02 1.37
N ARG A 100 -9.57 2.70 0.61
CA ARG A 100 -10.99 2.92 0.91
C ARG A 100 -11.66 1.62 1.36
N GLY A 101 -12.39 1.65 2.48
CA GLY A 101 -13.07 0.50 3.05
C GLY A 101 -12.16 -0.56 3.67
N SER A 102 -10.89 -0.25 3.92
CA SER A 102 -9.98 -1.16 4.64
C SER A 102 -9.35 -0.46 5.84
N GLY A 103 -8.96 -1.24 6.85
CA GLY A 103 -8.37 -0.72 8.07
C GLY A 103 -9.23 0.35 8.72
N LYS A 104 -8.68 1.56 8.88
CA LYS A 104 -9.41 2.71 9.42
C LYS A 104 -10.09 3.58 8.35
N SER A 105 -9.85 3.31 7.07
CA SER A 105 -10.42 4.08 5.96
C SER A 105 -11.89 3.74 5.75
N PRO A 106 -12.80 4.72 5.84
CA PRO A 106 -14.22 4.48 5.58
C PRO A 106 -14.51 4.24 4.10
N GLY A 107 -15.75 3.90 3.80
CA GLY A 107 -16.26 3.70 2.46
C GLY A 107 -16.35 2.23 2.05
N LYS A 108 -16.66 2.00 0.78
CA LYS A 108 -16.79 0.65 0.22
C LYS A 108 -15.46 0.19 -0.36
N SER A 109 -15.01 -0.98 0.04
CA SER A 109 -13.80 -1.59 -0.54
C SER A 109 -14.13 -2.14 -1.93
N GLU A 110 -13.42 -1.67 -2.92
CA GLU A 110 -13.50 -2.15 -4.31
C GLU A 110 -12.08 -2.42 -4.84
N PRO A 111 -11.49 -3.55 -4.43
CA PRO A 111 -10.11 -3.86 -4.77
C PRO A 111 -9.85 -3.84 -6.26
N SER A 112 -8.75 -3.23 -6.66
CA SER A 112 -8.31 -3.11 -8.05
C SER A 112 -9.27 -2.36 -8.98
N SER A 113 -10.20 -1.58 -8.44
CA SER A 113 -11.14 -0.76 -9.20
C SER A 113 -10.48 0.49 -9.81
N TYR A 114 -11.21 1.17 -10.69
CA TYR A 114 -10.83 2.48 -11.19
C TYR A 114 -10.87 3.54 -10.07
N GLN A 115 -11.84 3.41 -9.13
CA GLN A 115 -11.95 4.32 -7.98
C GLN A 115 -10.70 4.26 -7.09
N GLU A 116 -10.17 3.07 -6.84
CA GLU A 116 -8.91 2.92 -6.08
C GLU A 116 -7.75 3.64 -6.76
N SER A 117 -7.72 3.66 -8.09
CA SER A 117 -6.69 4.39 -8.85
C SER A 117 -6.85 5.90 -8.72
N LEU A 118 -8.09 6.41 -8.67
CA LEU A 118 -8.38 7.83 -8.40
C LEU A 118 -7.99 8.20 -6.96
N ASP A 119 -8.28 7.34 -6.00
CA ASP A 119 -7.90 7.54 -4.59
C ASP A 119 -6.37 7.60 -4.44
N ALA A 120 -5.66 6.71 -5.13
CA ALA A 120 -4.19 6.72 -5.15
C ALA A 120 -3.63 8.00 -5.79
N TYR A 121 -4.24 8.47 -6.88
CA TYR A 121 -3.90 9.76 -7.50
C TYR A 121 -4.03 10.91 -6.49
N ASP A 122 -5.15 10.97 -5.78
CA ASP A 122 -5.40 12.03 -4.79
C ASP A 122 -4.40 11.97 -3.63
N CYS A 123 -4.04 10.79 -3.16
CA CYS A 123 -3.02 10.61 -2.13
C CYS A 123 -1.64 11.10 -2.59
N ILE A 124 -1.25 10.82 -3.85
CA ILE A 124 0.01 11.29 -4.45
C ILE A 124 0.04 12.82 -4.47
N GLU A 125 -1.01 13.44 -4.99
CA GLU A 125 -1.05 14.90 -5.13
C GLU A 125 -1.22 15.61 -3.76
N TRP A 126 -1.86 14.95 -2.80
CA TRP A 126 -1.97 15.47 -1.45
C TRP A 126 -0.62 15.47 -0.73
N VAL A 127 0.11 14.35 -0.77
CA VAL A 127 1.40 14.25 -0.07
C VAL A 127 2.46 15.13 -0.71
N ALA A 128 2.42 15.30 -2.02
CA ALA A 128 3.34 16.18 -2.74
C ALA A 128 3.27 17.66 -2.29
N LYS A 129 2.12 18.09 -1.75
CA LYS A 129 1.88 19.44 -1.26
C LYS A 129 2.28 19.65 0.20
N GLN A 130 2.69 18.59 0.90
CA GLN A 130 3.09 18.73 2.30
C GLN A 130 4.38 19.57 2.43
N PRO A 131 4.49 20.41 3.49
CA PRO A 131 5.63 21.34 3.62
C PRO A 131 7.00 20.65 3.63
N TRP A 132 7.07 19.43 4.13
CA TRP A 132 8.28 18.61 4.22
C TRP A 132 8.54 17.74 2.97
N CYS A 133 7.61 17.72 2.00
CA CYS A 133 7.76 16.97 0.76
C CYS A 133 8.48 17.80 -0.31
N SER A 134 9.35 17.17 -1.07
CA SER A 134 10.06 17.81 -2.20
C SER A 134 9.16 18.01 -3.45
N GLY A 135 7.91 17.53 -3.41
CA GLY A 135 7.02 17.49 -4.55
C GLY A 135 7.22 16.27 -5.47
N SER A 136 8.14 15.39 -5.11
CA SER A 136 8.41 14.16 -5.87
C SER A 136 7.91 12.94 -5.11
N VAL A 137 7.06 12.15 -5.76
CA VAL A 137 6.50 10.92 -5.20
C VAL A 137 6.87 9.74 -6.08
N GLY A 138 7.35 8.66 -5.47
CA GLY A 138 7.46 7.36 -6.08
C GLY A 138 6.51 6.39 -5.39
N THR A 139 6.12 5.32 -6.07
CA THR A 139 5.36 4.23 -5.46
C THR A 139 6.19 2.97 -5.40
N CYS A 140 6.08 2.21 -4.29
CA CYS A 140 6.79 0.95 -4.11
C CYS A 140 5.92 -0.04 -3.33
N GLY A 141 5.99 -1.30 -3.71
CA GLY A 141 5.29 -2.38 -3.04
C GLY A 141 5.32 -3.65 -3.87
N ILE A 142 4.93 -4.75 -3.23
CA ILE A 142 4.94 -6.09 -3.80
C ILE A 142 3.49 -6.51 -4.12
N SER A 143 3.29 -7.40 -5.09
CA SER A 143 2.01 -8.07 -5.36
C SER A 143 0.85 -7.09 -5.61
N TYR A 144 -0.13 -7.03 -4.71
CA TYR A 144 -1.24 -6.08 -4.81
C TYR A 144 -0.75 -4.63 -4.81
N LEU A 145 0.20 -4.32 -3.93
CA LEU A 145 0.81 -3.00 -3.81
C LEU A 145 1.70 -2.65 -5.02
N ALA A 146 2.01 -3.61 -5.86
CA ALA A 146 2.64 -3.39 -7.17
C ALA A 146 1.58 -3.14 -8.26
N ALA A 147 0.49 -3.91 -8.25
CA ALA A 147 -0.51 -3.88 -9.32
C ALA A 147 -1.23 -2.54 -9.44
N PHE A 148 -1.50 -1.81 -8.33
CA PHE A 148 -2.14 -0.50 -8.40
C PHE A 148 -1.25 0.55 -9.07
N GLN A 149 0.08 0.39 -9.00
CA GLN A 149 1.06 1.37 -9.50
C GLN A 149 0.93 1.58 -11.01
N TRP A 150 0.70 0.51 -11.78
CA TRP A 150 0.47 0.61 -13.22
C TRP A 150 -0.78 1.42 -13.55
N LYS A 151 -1.84 1.20 -12.78
CA LYS A 151 -3.13 1.85 -12.99
C LYS A 151 -3.06 3.34 -12.67
N VAL A 152 -2.47 3.70 -11.53
CA VAL A 152 -2.32 5.11 -11.17
C VAL A 152 -1.32 5.83 -12.07
N ALA A 153 -0.25 5.18 -12.50
CA ALA A 153 0.69 5.76 -13.47
C ALA A 153 0.00 6.07 -14.80
N GLY A 154 -0.94 5.22 -15.23
CA GLY A 154 -1.79 5.47 -16.40
C GLY A 154 -2.65 6.74 -16.30
N LEU A 155 -2.96 7.20 -15.09
CA LEU A 155 -3.65 8.48 -14.84
C LEU A 155 -2.72 9.69 -14.83
N GLN A 156 -1.41 9.47 -14.89
CA GLN A 156 -0.36 10.49 -15.00
C GLN A 156 -0.42 11.59 -13.91
N PRO A 157 -0.42 11.24 -12.59
CA PRO A 157 -0.35 12.27 -11.55
C PRO A 157 0.93 13.10 -11.73
N PRO A 158 0.86 14.44 -11.77
CA PRO A 158 2.03 15.31 -12.02
C PRO A 158 3.19 15.10 -11.05
N SER A 159 2.89 14.73 -9.81
CA SER A 159 3.88 14.54 -8.76
C SER A 159 4.50 13.14 -8.75
N LEU A 160 3.93 12.17 -9.48
CA LEU A 160 4.47 10.81 -9.59
C LEU A 160 5.70 10.82 -10.50
N LYS A 161 6.87 10.40 -9.98
CA LYS A 161 8.15 10.41 -10.70
C LYS A 161 8.63 9.01 -11.09
N CYS A 162 8.28 8.00 -10.31
CA CYS A 162 8.62 6.61 -10.63
C CYS A 162 7.64 5.64 -9.97
N ILE A 163 7.60 4.43 -10.50
CA ILE A 163 6.91 3.28 -9.91
C ILE A 163 7.93 2.15 -9.74
N ILE A 164 7.82 1.38 -8.65
CA ILE A 164 8.67 0.23 -8.34
C ILE A 164 7.75 -0.96 -8.03
N PRO A 165 7.14 -1.56 -9.08
CA PRO A 165 6.20 -2.65 -8.91
C PRO A 165 6.92 -4.00 -8.85
N TRP A 166 7.08 -4.57 -7.66
CA TRP A 166 7.68 -5.88 -7.48
C TRP A 166 6.62 -6.97 -7.56
N GLU A 167 6.83 -7.97 -8.41
CA GLU A 167 5.89 -9.09 -8.60
C GLU A 167 4.44 -8.63 -8.88
N GLY A 168 4.31 -7.52 -9.59
CA GLY A 168 3.02 -6.93 -9.94
C GLY A 168 2.47 -7.53 -11.24
N ARG A 169 1.14 -7.42 -11.40
CA ARG A 169 0.43 -7.75 -12.63
C ARG A 169 -0.02 -6.50 -13.36
N ALA A 170 0.04 -6.51 -14.68
CA ALA A 170 -0.44 -5.41 -15.51
C ALA A 170 -1.94 -5.57 -15.85
N ASP A 171 -2.39 -6.79 -16.08
CA ASP A 171 -3.77 -7.13 -16.44
C ASP A 171 -4.41 -8.01 -15.35
N GLN A 172 -5.36 -7.44 -14.59
CA GLN A 172 -6.05 -8.14 -13.53
C GLN A 172 -6.80 -9.39 -14.03
N TYR A 173 -7.36 -9.32 -15.21
CA TYR A 173 -8.14 -10.42 -15.77
C TYR A 173 -7.22 -11.54 -16.27
N ARG A 174 -6.29 -11.23 -17.18
CA ARG A 174 -5.45 -12.24 -17.84
C ARG A 174 -4.34 -12.78 -16.95
N ASP A 175 -3.72 -11.91 -16.14
CA ASP A 175 -2.54 -12.28 -15.36
C ASP A 175 -2.91 -12.92 -14.02
N GLN A 176 -4.11 -12.69 -13.49
CA GLN A 176 -4.47 -13.17 -12.16
C GLN A 176 -5.78 -13.95 -12.10
N ALA A 177 -6.87 -13.40 -12.66
CA ALA A 177 -8.20 -13.95 -12.39
C ALA A 177 -8.56 -15.10 -13.36
N TYR A 178 -8.17 -14.97 -14.63
CA TYR A 178 -8.59 -15.90 -15.71
C TYR A 178 -7.43 -16.27 -16.62
N HIS A 179 -6.51 -17.06 -16.13
CA HIS A 179 -5.39 -17.55 -16.93
C HIS A 179 -5.89 -18.41 -18.10
N GLY A 180 -5.68 -17.94 -19.33
CA GLY A 180 -6.18 -18.63 -20.52
C GLY A 180 -7.71 -18.76 -20.55
N GLY A 181 -8.44 -17.85 -19.87
CA GLY A 181 -9.91 -17.89 -19.76
C GLY A 181 -10.44 -18.79 -18.65
N ILE A 182 -9.57 -19.46 -17.90
CA ILE A 182 -9.95 -20.34 -16.78
C ILE A 182 -9.84 -19.57 -15.46
N PHE A 183 -10.95 -19.52 -14.71
CA PHE A 183 -10.96 -18.82 -13.41
C PHE A 183 -10.01 -19.46 -12.39
N ALA A 184 -9.11 -18.66 -11.85
CA ALA A 184 -8.10 -19.05 -10.85
C ALA A 184 -8.73 -19.21 -9.45
N MET A 185 -9.72 -20.09 -9.32
CA MET A 185 -10.54 -20.31 -8.11
C MET A 185 -9.67 -20.51 -6.87
N GLY A 186 -8.65 -21.38 -6.95
CA GLY A 186 -7.81 -21.73 -5.80
C GLY A 186 -7.09 -20.53 -5.20
N PHE A 187 -6.56 -19.65 -6.05
CA PHE A 187 -5.90 -18.44 -5.59
C PHE A 187 -6.90 -17.34 -5.19
N ILE A 188 -7.84 -17.00 -6.07
CA ILE A 188 -8.74 -15.85 -5.87
C ILE A 188 -9.63 -16.04 -4.64
N ALA A 189 -10.20 -17.24 -4.45
CA ALA A 189 -11.03 -17.53 -3.29
C ALA A 189 -10.24 -17.40 -1.99
N ASN A 190 -9.03 -17.98 -1.93
CA ASN A 190 -8.18 -17.87 -0.75
C ASN A 190 -7.71 -16.45 -0.48
N TRP A 191 -7.29 -15.72 -1.52
CA TRP A 191 -6.81 -14.36 -1.37
C TRP A 191 -7.94 -13.38 -0.96
N ALA A 192 -9.11 -13.46 -1.61
CA ALA A 192 -10.26 -12.62 -1.26
C ALA A 192 -10.65 -12.83 0.21
N ASN A 193 -10.57 -14.06 0.69
CA ASN A 193 -10.89 -14.40 2.06
C ASN A 193 -9.85 -13.89 3.07
N ARG A 194 -8.58 -14.16 2.83
CA ARG A 194 -7.48 -13.88 3.76
C ARG A 194 -6.94 -12.46 3.65
N GLY A 195 -6.88 -11.93 2.42
CA GLY A 195 -6.25 -10.65 2.13
C GLY A 195 -7.19 -9.45 2.19
N THR A 196 -8.48 -9.65 1.89
CA THR A 196 -9.44 -8.54 1.77
C THR A 196 -10.54 -8.61 2.80
N ALA A 197 -11.28 -9.70 2.89
CA ALA A 197 -12.47 -9.79 3.75
C ALA A 197 -12.13 -9.57 5.24
N TRP A 198 -10.99 -10.07 5.72
CA TRP A 198 -10.54 -9.86 7.09
C TRP A 198 -10.20 -8.41 7.41
N ASN A 199 -9.76 -7.65 6.44
CA ASN A 199 -9.37 -6.25 6.61
C ASN A 199 -10.56 -5.29 6.51
N LEU A 200 -11.73 -5.79 6.10
CA LEU A 200 -12.98 -5.04 6.07
C LEU A 200 -13.73 -5.09 7.41
N LEU A 201 -13.38 -6.04 8.27
CA LEU A 201 -13.99 -6.18 9.58
C LEU A 201 -13.23 -5.28 10.55
N ASP A 202 -13.82 -4.17 10.93
CA ASP A 202 -13.30 -3.14 11.85
C ASP A 202 -13.07 -3.69 13.29
N LYS A 203 -12.16 -4.68 13.40
CA LYS A 203 -11.72 -5.21 14.70
C LYS A 203 -10.21 -5.33 14.72
N PRO A 204 -9.54 -4.92 15.83
CA PRO A 204 -8.12 -5.15 16.02
C PRO A 204 -7.89 -6.67 16.16
N HIS A 205 -7.69 -7.34 15.04
CA HIS A 205 -7.46 -8.77 15.04
C HIS A 205 -5.97 -9.03 15.18
N THR A 206 -5.63 -9.74 16.23
CA THR A 206 -4.47 -10.59 16.21
C THR A 206 -4.66 -11.58 15.07
N TYR A 207 -3.86 -11.44 14.02
CA TYR A 207 -3.84 -12.38 12.92
C TYR A 207 -3.48 -13.77 13.49
N ASN A 208 -4.45 -14.65 13.54
CA ASN A 208 -4.22 -16.07 13.77
C ASN A 208 -4.56 -16.79 12.46
N PRO A 209 -3.54 -17.21 11.68
CA PRO A 209 -3.77 -17.93 10.44
C PRO A 209 -4.50 -19.27 10.65
N ASP A 210 -4.44 -19.82 11.86
CA ASP A 210 -5.04 -21.11 12.22
C ASP A 210 -6.50 -20.97 12.70
N ALA A 211 -6.96 -19.75 13.01
CA ALA A 211 -8.34 -19.47 13.44
C ALA A 211 -9.28 -19.17 12.25
N PHE A 212 -9.02 -19.75 11.10
CA PHE A 212 -9.85 -19.56 9.92
C PHE A 212 -11.17 -20.31 10.04
N ASP A 213 -12.24 -19.59 10.38
CA ASP A 213 -13.60 -20.13 10.33
C ASP A 213 -14.20 -19.90 8.94
N ASN A 214 -14.22 -20.96 8.14
CA ASN A 214 -14.88 -20.98 6.83
C ASN A 214 -16.36 -20.57 6.90
N ASN A 215 -17.03 -20.76 8.03
CA ASN A 215 -18.42 -20.37 8.23
C ASN A 215 -18.59 -18.86 8.34
N LEU A 216 -17.61 -18.18 8.97
CA LEU A 216 -17.65 -16.71 9.12
C LEU A 216 -17.57 -16.04 7.75
N LEU A 217 -16.77 -16.59 6.85
CA LEU A 217 -16.65 -16.12 5.49
C LEU A 217 -17.93 -16.36 4.67
N TRP A 218 -18.51 -17.54 4.75
CA TRP A 218 -19.79 -17.84 4.09
C TRP A 218 -20.89 -16.89 4.54
N ASN A 219 -20.94 -16.60 5.84
CA ASN A 219 -21.90 -15.66 6.40
C ASN A 219 -21.62 -14.22 5.92
N PHE A 220 -20.36 -13.84 5.80
CA PHE A 220 -19.98 -12.52 5.27
C PHE A 220 -20.35 -12.37 3.79
N MET A 221 -19.99 -13.34 2.93
CA MET A 221 -20.32 -13.32 1.51
C MET A 221 -21.84 -13.32 1.29
N ARG A 222 -22.57 -14.13 2.05
CA ARG A 222 -24.03 -14.20 2.02
C ARG A 222 -24.66 -12.85 2.42
N ASN A 223 -24.20 -12.26 3.51
CA ASN A 223 -24.71 -10.97 3.98
C ASN A 223 -24.34 -9.81 3.05
N SER A 224 -23.20 -9.88 2.35
CA SER A 224 -22.81 -8.88 1.33
C SER A 224 -23.69 -8.98 0.07
N LEU A 225 -24.01 -10.18 -0.35
CA LEU A 225 -24.93 -10.41 -1.47
C LEU A 225 -26.38 -9.99 -1.12
N ASP A 226 -26.80 -10.24 0.11
CA ASP A 226 -28.15 -9.85 0.58
C ASP A 226 -28.27 -8.33 0.82
N SER A 227 -27.18 -7.60 1.01
CA SER A 227 -27.21 -6.13 1.19
C SER A 227 -27.37 -5.36 -0.13
N GLU A 228 -27.08 -5.97 -1.27
CA GLU A 228 -27.32 -5.38 -2.60
C GLU A 228 -28.77 -5.53 -3.07
N SER A 229 -29.56 -6.31 -2.36
CA SER A 229 -30.99 -6.55 -2.68
C SER A 229 -31.99 -5.76 -1.82
N ARG A 230 -31.51 -4.74 -1.06
CA ARG A 230 -32.36 -3.89 -0.22
C ARG A 230 -32.32 -2.43 -0.60
#